data_d362026926a4a207bdf783a938c6a67f
#
_entry.id   d362026926a4a207bdf783a938c6a67f
#
_cell.length_a   1.000
_cell.length_b   1.000
_cell.length_c   1.000
_cell.angle_alpha   90.00
_cell.angle_beta   90.00
_cell.angle_gamma   90.00
#
_symmetry.space_group_name_H-M   'P 1'
#
loop_
_entity.id
_entity.type
_entity.pdbx_description
1 polymer ?
#
loop_
_entity_poly.entity_id
_entity_poly.type
_entity_poly.pdbx_seq_one_letter_code
_entity_poly.pdbx_strand_id
1 'polypeptide(L)'
;QYEELELAAYRRAEQVERKARERAAVFYQKIDDLVAKTNDQLTQDDKSLGSLAGELGANIAALQQVMAKIRATLDDSTHFLKQLDLPAADDAE
;
A
#
# COMPACT_ATOMS: atom_id res chain seq x y z
N GLN A 1 5.27 -4.90 -68.58
CA GLN A 1 6.09 -3.97 -67.74
C GLN A 1 5.23 -3.08 -66.85
N TYR A 2 4.20 -2.50 -67.42
CA TYR A 2 3.29 -1.65 -66.62
C TYR A 2 2.54 -2.47 -65.58
N GLU A 3 2.05 -3.63 -65.97
CA GLU A 3 1.34 -4.54 -65.09
C GLU A 3 2.24 -5.08 -63.98
N GLU A 4 3.53 -5.30 -64.28
CA GLU A 4 4.51 -5.75 -63.27
C GLU A 4 4.77 -4.67 -62.27
N LEU A 5 4.85 -3.40 -62.69
CA LEU A 5 5.06 -2.27 -61.79
C LEU A 5 3.85 -2.07 -60.89
N GLU A 6 2.65 -2.20 -61.41
CA GLU A 6 1.42 -2.12 -60.63
C GLU A 6 1.34 -3.26 -59.61
N LEU A 7 1.70 -4.47 -59.99
CA LEU A 7 1.71 -5.62 -59.12
C LEU A 7 2.77 -5.46 -58.01
N ALA A 8 3.96 -4.96 -58.35
CA ALA A 8 4.98 -4.70 -57.37
C ALA A 8 4.58 -3.63 -56.34
N ALA A 9 3.90 -2.57 -56.81
CA ALA A 9 3.37 -1.52 -55.94
C ALA A 9 2.28 -2.07 -55.03
N TYR A 10 1.41 -2.89 -55.57
CA TYR A 10 0.36 -3.55 -54.76
C TYR A 10 0.93 -4.44 -53.67
N ARG A 11 1.93 -5.24 -54.00
CA ARG A 11 2.61 -6.11 -53.02
C ARG A 11 3.28 -5.31 -51.92
N ARG A 12 3.91 -4.19 -52.26
CA ARG A 12 4.54 -3.31 -51.25
C ARG A 12 3.51 -2.71 -50.33
N ALA A 13 2.39 -2.24 -50.88
CA ALA A 13 1.30 -1.68 -50.10
C ALA A 13 0.71 -2.73 -49.16
N GLU A 14 0.55 -3.96 -49.63
CA GLU A 14 0.07 -5.07 -48.83
C GLU A 14 1.06 -5.42 -47.68
N GLN A 15 2.37 -5.41 -47.98
CA GLN A 15 3.38 -5.65 -46.94
C GLN A 15 3.40 -4.57 -45.87
N VAL A 16 3.30 -3.31 -46.28
CA VAL A 16 3.24 -2.17 -45.36
C VAL A 16 2.00 -2.30 -44.45
N GLU A 17 0.88 -2.63 -45.04
CA GLU A 17 -0.36 -2.82 -44.29
C GLU A 17 -0.25 -3.99 -43.29
N ARG A 18 0.32 -5.10 -43.73
CA ARG A 18 0.53 -6.27 -42.85
C ARG A 18 1.44 -5.95 -41.69
N LYS A 19 2.57 -5.28 -41.94
CA LYS A 19 3.49 -4.87 -40.88
C LYS A 19 2.84 -3.91 -39.90
N ALA A 20 2.01 -2.99 -40.41
CA ALA A 20 1.27 -2.07 -39.55
C ALA A 20 0.30 -2.82 -38.63
N ARG A 21 -0.40 -3.82 -39.16
CA ARG A 21 -1.31 -4.66 -38.34
C ARG A 21 -0.54 -5.47 -37.31
N GLU A 22 0.59 -6.05 -37.69
CA GLU A 22 1.43 -6.82 -36.77
C GLU A 22 1.96 -5.93 -35.63
N ARG A 23 2.41 -4.72 -35.97
CA ARG A 23 2.88 -3.76 -34.97
C ARG A 23 1.77 -3.32 -34.03
N ALA A 24 0.59 -3.10 -34.57
CA ALA A 24 -0.60 -2.75 -33.78
C ALA A 24 -0.95 -3.88 -32.82
N ALA A 25 -0.93 -5.12 -33.31
CA ALA A 25 -1.22 -6.29 -32.46
C ALA A 25 -0.22 -6.43 -31.31
N VAL A 26 1.08 -6.25 -31.60
CA VAL A 26 2.12 -6.28 -30.58
C VAL A 26 1.94 -5.13 -29.58
N PHE A 27 1.59 -3.96 -30.06
CA PHE A 27 1.36 -2.80 -29.21
C PHE A 27 0.20 -3.03 -28.26
N TYR A 28 -0.93 -3.52 -28.76
CA TYR A 28 -2.08 -3.84 -27.92
C TYR A 28 -1.77 -4.92 -26.90
N GLN A 29 -0.99 -5.92 -27.30
CA GLN A 29 -0.57 -6.98 -26.37
C GLN A 29 0.27 -6.40 -25.24
N LYS A 30 1.18 -5.49 -25.55
CA LYS A 30 2.01 -4.83 -24.55
C LYS A 30 1.19 -3.98 -23.59
N ILE A 31 0.16 -3.31 -24.10
CA ILE A 31 -0.77 -2.54 -23.27
C ILE A 31 -1.53 -3.48 -22.32
N ASP A 32 -2.05 -4.59 -22.84
CA ASP A 32 -2.75 -5.57 -22.01
C ASP A 32 -1.85 -6.11 -20.92
N ASP A 33 -0.61 -6.46 -21.25
CA ASP A 33 0.37 -6.96 -20.28
C ASP A 33 0.68 -5.89 -19.21
N LEU A 34 0.83 -4.64 -19.63
CA LEU A 34 1.09 -3.54 -18.72
C LEU A 34 -0.09 -3.31 -17.77
N VAL A 35 -1.31 -3.34 -18.29
CA VAL A 35 -2.52 -3.19 -17.47
C VAL A 35 -2.62 -4.34 -16.46
N ALA A 36 -2.36 -5.57 -16.89
CA ALA A 36 -2.39 -6.73 -16.01
C ALA A 36 -1.36 -6.60 -14.89
N LYS A 37 -0.12 -6.21 -15.22
CA LYS A 37 0.94 -5.99 -14.23
C LYS A 37 0.59 -4.88 -13.26
N THR A 38 0.03 -3.78 -13.76
CA THR A 38 -0.39 -2.65 -12.92
C THR A 38 -1.49 -3.08 -11.96
N ASN A 39 -2.48 -3.83 -12.44
CA ASN A 39 -3.54 -4.35 -11.59
C ASN A 39 -3.00 -5.29 -10.50
N ASP A 40 -2.05 -6.17 -10.84
CA ASP A 40 -1.42 -7.05 -9.87
C ASP A 40 -0.65 -6.25 -8.81
N GLN A 41 0.08 -5.22 -9.23
CA GLN A 41 0.82 -4.37 -8.32
C GLN A 41 -0.11 -3.60 -7.39
N LEU A 42 -1.21 -3.07 -7.91
CA LEU A 42 -2.22 -2.39 -7.10
C LEU A 42 -2.84 -3.33 -6.07
N THR A 43 -3.10 -4.58 -6.46
CA THR A 43 -3.64 -5.59 -5.53
C THR A 43 -2.64 -5.89 -4.42
N GLN A 44 -1.35 -6.03 -4.75
CA GLN A 44 -0.30 -6.25 -3.75
C GLN A 44 -0.14 -5.06 -2.82
N ASP A 45 -0.18 -3.85 -3.38
CA ASP A 45 -0.06 -2.62 -2.59
C ASP A 45 -1.24 -2.48 -1.63
N ASP A 46 -2.44 -2.82 -2.09
CA ASP A 46 -3.64 -2.82 -1.26
C ASP A 46 -3.51 -3.78 -0.08
N LYS A 47 -3.00 -4.99 -0.32
CA LYS A 47 -2.72 -5.96 0.74
C LYS A 47 -1.68 -5.44 1.72
N SER A 48 -0.61 -4.83 1.21
CA SER A 48 0.44 -4.24 2.05
C SER A 48 -0.10 -3.13 2.93
N LEU A 49 -0.96 -2.27 2.39
CA LEU A 49 -1.62 -1.22 3.17
C LEU A 49 -2.52 -1.81 4.25
N GLY A 50 -3.28 -2.85 3.94
CA GLY A 50 -4.11 -3.55 4.92
C GLY A 50 -3.29 -4.14 6.05
N SER A 51 -2.16 -4.76 5.72
CA SER A 51 -1.23 -5.32 6.70
C SER A 51 -0.64 -4.23 7.59
N LEU A 52 -0.20 -3.11 7.01
CA LEU A 52 0.33 -1.97 7.76
C LEU A 52 -0.73 -1.36 8.67
N ALA A 53 -1.95 -1.23 8.19
CA ALA A 53 -3.07 -0.73 9.01
C ALA A 53 -3.33 -1.66 10.19
N GLY A 54 -3.25 -2.97 10.00
CA GLY A 54 -3.40 -3.96 11.07
C GLY A 54 -2.28 -3.84 12.11
N GLU A 55 -1.03 -3.71 11.66
CA GLU A 55 0.11 -3.50 12.55
C GLU A 55 -0.01 -2.20 13.35
N LEU A 56 -0.42 -1.13 12.68
CA LEU A 56 -0.63 0.15 13.34
C LEU A 56 -1.72 0.04 14.41
N GLY A 57 -2.83 -0.63 14.09
CA GLY A 57 -3.90 -0.87 15.07
C GLY A 57 -3.41 -1.66 16.28
N ALA A 58 -2.62 -2.71 16.06
CA ALA A 58 -2.02 -3.50 17.12
C ALA A 58 -1.07 -2.68 18.00
N ASN A 59 -0.26 -1.82 17.36
CA ASN A 59 0.66 -0.93 18.07
C ASN A 59 -0.08 0.10 18.90
N ILE A 60 -1.16 0.66 18.38
CA ILE A 60 -2.01 1.60 19.13
C ILE A 60 -2.62 0.91 20.33
N ALA A 61 -3.14 -0.32 20.17
CA ALA A 61 -3.70 -1.08 21.28
C ALA A 61 -2.65 -1.37 22.35
N ALA A 62 -1.43 -1.74 21.94
CA ALA A 62 -0.32 -1.96 22.87
C ALA A 62 0.05 -0.68 23.64
N LEU A 63 0.09 0.46 22.97
CA LEU A 63 0.32 1.76 23.60
C LEU A 63 -0.77 2.09 24.60
N GLN A 64 -2.02 1.84 24.27
CA GLN A 64 -3.15 2.07 25.20
C GLN A 64 -3.01 1.21 26.45
N GLN A 65 -2.56 -0.04 26.31
CA GLN A 65 -2.31 -0.91 27.48
C GLN A 65 -1.17 -0.37 28.35
N VAL A 66 -0.10 0.09 27.73
CA VAL A 66 1.02 0.70 28.47
C VAL A 66 0.55 1.95 29.22
N MET A 67 -0.23 2.80 28.56
CA MET A 67 -0.79 3.99 29.20
C MET A 67 -1.70 3.65 30.37
N ALA A 68 -2.52 2.61 30.23
CA ALA A 68 -3.39 2.14 31.31
C ALA A 68 -2.56 1.66 32.52
N LYS A 69 -1.46 0.93 32.27
CA LYS A 69 -0.53 0.50 33.33
C LYS A 69 0.14 1.68 34.01
N ILE A 70 0.57 2.67 33.24
CA ILE A 70 1.18 3.90 33.78
C ILE A 70 0.18 4.63 34.68
N ARG A 71 -1.06 4.78 34.24
CA ARG A 71 -2.12 5.40 35.03
C ARG A 71 -2.36 4.65 36.34
N ALA A 72 -2.44 3.33 36.27
CA ALA A 72 -2.62 2.51 37.47
C ALA A 72 -1.44 2.67 38.45
N THR A 73 -0.22 2.69 37.93
CA THR A 73 0.99 2.90 38.73
C THR A 73 1.00 4.28 39.36
N LEU A 74 0.60 5.31 38.62
CA LEU A 74 0.52 6.69 39.14
C LEU A 74 -0.57 6.79 40.19
N ASP A 75 -1.71 6.18 40.00
CA ASP A 75 -2.79 6.17 40.98
C ASP A 75 -2.36 5.47 42.26
N ASP A 76 -1.69 4.33 42.17
CA ASP A 76 -1.16 3.60 43.31
C ASP A 76 -0.10 4.43 44.05
N SER A 77 0.78 5.10 43.32
CA SER A 77 1.80 5.98 43.91
C SER A 77 1.18 7.16 44.62
N THR A 78 0.17 7.78 44.01
CA THR A 78 -0.55 8.89 44.60
C THR A 78 -1.27 8.47 45.87
N HIS A 79 -1.89 7.31 45.83
CA HIS A 79 -2.61 6.75 46.99
C HIS A 79 -1.63 6.45 48.14
N PHE A 80 -0.48 5.88 47.80
CA PHE A 80 0.59 5.59 48.77
C PHE A 80 1.11 6.89 49.41
N LEU A 81 1.37 7.93 48.61
CA LEU A 81 1.83 9.21 49.12
C LEU A 81 0.81 9.88 50.01
N LYS A 82 -0.48 9.80 49.71
CA LYS A 82 -1.57 10.31 50.56
C LYS A 82 -1.60 9.61 51.90
N GLN A 83 -1.38 8.29 51.93
CA GLN A 83 -1.33 7.53 53.18
C GLN A 83 -0.12 7.92 54.05
N LEU A 84 1.03 8.22 53.43
CA LEU A 84 2.20 8.70 54.15
C LEU A 84 2.00 10.12 54.69
N ASP A 85 1.39 11.02 53.91
CA ASP A 85 1.18 12.42 54.29
C ASP A 85 0.23 12.57 55.46
N LEU A 86 -0.83 11.78 55.50
CA LEU A 86 -1.85 11.88 56.54
C LEU A 86 -1.31 11.68 57.96
N PRO A 87 -0.51 10.62 58.22
CA PRO A 87 0.13 10.48 59.55
C PRO A 87 1.11 11.58 59.86
N ALA A 88 1.89 12.04 58.85
CA ALA A 88 2.88 13.10 59.05
C ALA A 88 2.19 14.45 59.37
N ALA A 89 1.08 14.76 58.71
CA ALA A 89 0.32 15.98 59.00
C ALA A 89 -0.31 15.97 60.35
N ASP A 90 -0.84 14.81 60.76
CA ASP A 90 -1.39 14.62 62.11
C ASP A 90 -0.34 14.79 63.23
N ASP A 91 0.83 14.23 62.97
CA ASP A 91 1.95 14.32 63.92
C ASP A 91 2.49 15.74 64.03
N ALA A 92 2.39 16.56 62.98
CA ALA A 92 2.84 17.94 62.94
C ALA A 92 1.95 18.86 63.79
N GLU A 93 0.70 18.49 63.97
CA GLU A 93 -0.24 19.25 64.77
C GLU A 93 -0.06 18.93 66.27
#